data_a15c3634da8fc6e21788c6917a95fdc4
#
_entry.id   a15c3634da8fc6e21788c6917a95fdc4
#
_cell.length_a   1.000
_cell.length_b   1.000
_cell.length_c   1.000
_cell.angle_alpha   90.00
_cell.angle_beta   90.00
_cell.angle_gamma   90.00
#
_symmetry.space_group_name_H-M   'P 1'
#
loop_
_entity.id
_entity.type
_entity.pdbx_description
1 polymer ?
#
loop_
_entity_poly.entity_id
_entity_poly.type
_entity_poly.pdbx_seq_one_letter_code
_entity_poly.pdbx_strand_id
1 'polypeptide(L)'
;MNNIENIKTLLSKINSIYAKVKQVDEEKRKRGEYFNVFNILGLWSEEVRLHSSFLAELLNPNGNHGMGDAFLGQFLQLVIEERSNYIQSNKVSPEIVERYIGPNTEDEGGRLDIIIEDGNHAIIIENKIYAVDQKRQLLRYDNYGKKHFRYSDNYYLVYLTLDGHEASEISTGNQPLKYVRVSYNQDIRNWLYKCAQLAYDKPLVRETIKQYIYLIKQLTNQDMETEDKKDIAKLAVDYLEATSALMEAGAEISTLLREQYIIRPLKLFAEENNYNFDTEHDGCIRFKPSSWKRHRISVTSDRTNWQNLYIGIDSGEEELLQKKLDCLNLNSNAYWAFGSE
;
A
#
# COMPACT_ATOMS: atom_id res chain seq x y z
N MET A 1 33.23 -13.09 -26.55
CA MET A 1 33.85 -13.21 -25.22
C MET A 1 33.60 -11.98 -24.33
N ASN A 2 33.40 -10.81 -24.87
CA ASN A 2 33.21 -9.57 -24.06
C ASN A 2 31.90 -9.52 -23.23
N ASN A 3 30.83 -10.16 -23.69
CA ASN A 3 29.52 -9.98 -23.08
C ASN A 3 29.38 -10.64 -21.70
N ILE A 4 29.93 -11.86 -21.50
CA ILE A 4 29.90 -12.56 -20.20
C ILE A 4 30.73 -11.84 -19.15
N GLU A 5 31.88 -11.27 -19.51
CA GLU A 5 32.73 -10.49 -18.60
C GLU A 5 32.03 -9.19 -18.18
N ASN A 6 31.35 -8.51 -19.10
CA ASN A 6 30.53 -7.33 -18.81
C ASN A 6 29.36 -7.65 -17.87
N ILE A 7 28.68 -8.79 -18.07
CA ILE A 7 27.63 -9.24 -17.16
C ILE A 7 28.17 -9.51 -15.76
N LYS A 8 29.29 -10.22 -15.63
CA LYS A 8 29.92 -10.46 -14.31
C LYS A 8 30.33 -9.16 -13.61
N THR A 9 30.90 -8.21 -14.39
CA THR A 9 31.31 -6.91 -13.86
C THR A 9 30.10 -6.09 -13.39
N LEU A 10 29.02 -6.04 -14.18
CA LEU A 10 27.77 -5.38 -13.81
C LEU A 10 27.19 -5.98 -12.52
N LEU A 11 27.05 -7.30 -12.45
CA LEU A 11 26.53 -7.99 -11.26
C LEU A 11 27.41 -7.76 -10.03
N SER A 12 28.74 -7.74 -10.18
CA SER A 12 29.65 -7.45 -9.08
C SER A 12 29.48 -6.04 -8.53
N LYS A 13 29.32 -5.03 -9.40
CA LYS A 13 29.06 -3.64 -9.01
C LYS A 13 27.71 -3.48 -8.33
N ILE A 14 26.66 -4.10 -8.87
CA ILE A 14 25.34 -4.12 -8.24
C ILE A 14 25.41 -4.78 -6.86
N ASN A 15 26.08 -5.92 -6.72
CA ASN A 15 26.26 -6.58 -5.43
C ASN A 15 26.99 -5.69 -4.41
N SER A 16 27.93 -4.85 -4.85
CA SER A 16 28.61 -3.91 -3.95
C SER A 16 27.65 -2.83 -3.44
N ILE A 17 26.70 -2.37 -4.25
CA ILE A 17 25.64 -1.45 -3.81
C ILE A 17 24.74 -2.15 -2.79
N TYR A 18 24.27 -3.35 -3.09
CA TYR A 18 23.43 -4.14 -2.16
C TYR A 18 24.13 -4.44 -0.83
N ALA A 19 25.44 -4.72 -0.85
CA ALA A 19 26.19 -4.94 0.39
C ALA A 19 26.19 -3.70 1.29
N LYS A 20 26.35 -2.50 0.72
CA LYS A 20 26.23 -1.23 1.45
C LYS A 20 24.81 -1.03 2.00
N VAL A 21 23.78 -1.23 1.16
CA VAL A 21 22.38 -1.13 1.59
C VAL A 21 22.12 -2.06 2.77
N LYS A 22 22.55 -3.32 2.67
CA LYS A 22 22.41 -4.32 3.75
C LYS A 22 23.14 -3.91 5.04
N GLN A 23 24.33 -3.37 4.94
CA GLN A 23 25.06 -2.86 6.11
C GLN A 23 24.29 -1.72 6.78
N VAL A 24 23.81 -0.74 6.00
CA VAL A 24 23.00 0.38 6.53
C VAL A 24 21.72 -0.14 7.18
N ASP A 25 21.09 -1.14 6.57
CA ASP A 25 19.88 -1.80 7.10
C ASP A 25 20.15 -2.47 8.46
N GLU A 26 21.24 -3.22 8.56
CA GLU A 26 21.66 -3.83 9.83
C GLU A 26 21.95 -2.78 10.93
N GLU A 27 22.56 -1.65 10.58
CA GLU A 27 22.78 -0.55 11.51
C GLU A 27 21.48 0.11 11.95
N LYS A 28 20.52 0.35 11.03
CA LYS A 28 19.18 0.84 11.33
C LYS A 28 18.47 -0.10 12.31
N ARG A 29 18.57 -1.41 12.07
CA ARG A 29 18.01 -2.44 12.95
C ARG A 29 18.60 -2.38 14.36
N LYS A 30 19.92 -2.28 14.48
CA LYS A 30 20.59 -2.14 15.78
C LYS A 30 20.21 -0.87 16.54
N ARG A 31 19.90 0.22 15.82
CA ARG A 31 19.39 1.46 16.42
C ARG A 31 17.90 1.45 16.73
N GLY A 32 17.19 0.35 16.44
CA GLY A 32 15.76 0.22 16.68
C GLY A 32 14.89 1.03 15.72
N GLU A 33 15.42 1.48 14.58
CA GLU A 33 14.68 2.27 13.60
C GLU A 33 13.53 1.46 12.94
N TYR A 34 13.57 0.13 13.04
CA TYR A 34 12.49 -0.78 12.60
C TYR A 34 11.42 -1.04 13.63
N PHE A 35 11.55 -0.47 14.83
CA PHE A 35 10.48 -0.54 15.81
C PHE A 35 9.29 0.30 15.31
N ASN A 36 8.24 -0.37 14.88
CA ASN A 36 7.06 0.26 14.30
C ASN A 36 5.78 -0.28 14.95
N VAL A 37 5.09 0.58 15.68
CA VAL A 37 3.87 0.20 16.42
C VAL A 37 2.74 -0.28 15.49
N PHE A 38 2.64 0.27 14.29
CA PHE A 38 1.60 -0.09 13.33
C PHE A 38 1.79 -1.52 12.81
N ASN A 39 3.05 -1.93 12.55
CA ASN A 39 3.38 -3.30 12.18
C ASN A 39 3.17 -4.27 13.34
N ILE A 40 3.60 -3.90 14.56
CA ILE A 40 3.44 -4.73 15.76
C ILE A 40 1.98 -5.02 16.06
N LEU A 41 1.10 -4.04 15.83
CA LEU A 41 -0.35 -4.17 16.05
C LEU A 41 -1.09 -4.82 14.86
N GLY A 42 -0.40 -5.18 13.78
CA GLY A 42 -1.01 -5.76 12.58
C GLY A 42 -1.91 -4.80 11.81
N LEU A 43 -1.71 -3.50 11.95
CA LEU A 43 -2.57 -2.46 11.34
C LEU A 43 -2.04 -1.96 9.99
N TRP A 44 -0.94 -2.49 9.53
CA TRP A 44 -0.18 -1.96 8.37
C TRP A 44 -0.98 -1.84 7.06
N SER A 45 -2.03 -2.64 6.85
CA SER A 45 -2.92 -2.62 5.67
C SER A 45 -4.34 -2.11 5.97
N GLU A 46 -4.63 -1.68 7.19
CA GLU A 46 -5.97 -1.29 7.63
C GLU A 46 -6.34 0.12 7.13
N GLU A 47 -7.07 0.20 6.02
CA GLU A 47 -7.44 1.47 5.37
C GLU A 47 -8.16 2.42 6.32
N VAL A 48 -9.21 1.97 6.99
CA VAL A 48 -10.05 2.81 7.86
C VAL A 48 -9.42 3.00 9.23
N ARG A 49 -9.05 1.88 9.90
CA ARG A 49 -8.62 1.91 11.30
C ARG A 49 -7.25 2.54 11.50
N LEU A 50 -6.38 2.50 10.48
CA LEU A 50 -5.08 3.15 10.53
C LEU A 50 -5.02 4.34 9.57
N HIS A 51 -5.01 4.07 8.26
CA HIS A 51 -4.59 5.08 7.29
C HIS A 51 -5.54 6.28 7.27
N SER A 52 -6.84 6.07 7.10
CA SER A 52 -7.83 7.16 7.10
C SER A 52 -7.90 7.87 8.46
N SER A 53 -7.90 7.11 9.56
CA SER A 53 -7.95 7.69 10.91
C SER A 53 -6.71 8.51 11.24
N PHE A 54 -5.51 8.03 10.88
CA PHE A 54 -4.26 8.74 11.17
C PHE A 54 -4.10 10.01 10.33
N LEU A 55 -4.42 9.94 9.01
CA LEU A 55 -4.40 11.11 8.15
C LEU A 55 -5.43 12.15 8.60
N ALA A 56 -6.64 11.71 8.95
CA ALA A 56 -7.69 12.59 9.44
C ALA A 56 -7.32 13.28 10.75
N GLU A 57 -6.69 12.58 11.69
CA GLU A 57 -6.17 13.18 12.92
C GLU A 57 -5.14 14.28 12.62
N LEU A 58 -4.20 14.05 11.69
CA LEU A 58 -3.22 15.06 11.31
C LEU A 58 -3.83 16.24 10.53
N LEU A 59 -4.88 15.99 9.74
CA LEU A 59 -5.59 17.03 8.99
C LEU A 59 -6.58 17.83 9.85
N ASN A 60 -6.90 17.37 11.03
CA ASN A 60 -7.84 18.02 11.93
C ASN A 60 -7.16 19.16 12.71
N PRO A 61 -7.53 20.44 12.49
CA PRO A 61 -6.95 21.55 13.26
C PRO A 61 -7.17 21.44 14.78
N ASN A 62 -8.21 20.71 15.18
CA ASN A 62 -8.55 20.45 16.58
C ASN A 62 -8.04 19.10 17.09
N GLY A 63 -7.19 18.41 16.30
CA GLY A 63 -6.61 17.12 16.62
C GLY A 63 -5.69 17.16 17.83
N ASN A 64 -5.45 15.99 18.43
CA ASN A 64 -4.64 15.84 19.65
C ASN A 64 -3.14 16.11 19.40
N HIS A 65 -2.72 16.28 18.13
CA HIS A 65 -1.33 16.64 17.78
C HIS A 65 -0.93 18.05 18.28
N GLY A 66 -1.91 18.92 18.60
CA GLY A 66 -1.65 20.26 19.18
C GLY A 66 -0.88 21.21 18.26
N MET A 67 -0.99 21.02 16.92
CA MET A 67 -0.34 21.83 15.89
C MET A 67 -1.29 22.84 15.23
N GLY A 68 -2.57 22.87 15.69
CA GLY A 68 -3.59 23.70 15.08
C GLY A 68 -3.75 23.40 13.58
N ASP A 69 -3.79 24.42 12.76
CA ASP A 69 -3.98 24.30 11.29
C ASP A 69 -2.67 24.09 10.50
N ALA A 70 -1.52 24.00 11.17
CA ALA A 70 -0.23 23.96 10.50
C ALA A 70 -0.09 22.76 9.54
N PHE A 71 -0.57 21.58 9.95
CA PHE A 71 -0.50 20.38 9.11
C PHE A 71 -1.49 20.44 7.94
N LEU A 72 -2.72 20.87 8.20
CA LEU A 72 -3.73 21.10 7.17
C LEU A 72 -3.26 22.16 6.14
N GLY A 73 -2.69 23.26 6.62
CA GLY A 73 -2.15 24.32 5.75
C GLY A 73 -1.03 23.78 4.82
N GLN A 74 -0.14 22.93 5.32
CA GLN A 74 0.86 22.29 4.47
C GLN A 74 0.26 21.28 3.48
N PHE A 75 -0.79 20.55 3.88
CA PHE A 75 -1.50 19.65 2.97
C PHE A 75 -2.14 20.43 1.82
N LEU A 76 -2.83 21.50 2.12
CA LEU A 76 -3.43 22.38 1.11
C LEU A 76 -2.39 22.90 0.11
N GLN A 77 -1.24 23.36 0.60
CA GLN A 77 -0.18 23.92 -0.26
C GLN A 77 0.57 22.87 -1.08
N LEU A 78 0.92 21.73 -0.49
CA LEU A 78 1.82 20.75 -1.10
C LEU A 78 1.10 19.66 -1.89
N VAL A 79 -0.14 19.33 -1.50
CA VAL A 79 -0.87 18.18 -2.04
C VAL A 79 -2.04 18.64 -2.92
N ILE A 80 -2.77 19.65 -2.47
CA ILE A 80 -3.93 20.19 -3.22
C ILE A 80 -3.52 21.35 -4.12
N GLU A 81 -2.35 21.97 -3.88
CA GLU A 81 -1.87 23.16 -4.58
C GLU A 81 -2.80 24.38 -4.40
N GLU A 82 -3.42 24.50 -3.22
CA GLU A 82 -4.34 25.56 -2.86
C GLU A 82 -3.78 26.42 -1.69
N ARG A 83 -4.40 27.57 -1.43
CA ARG A 83 -4.03 28.46 -0.33
C ARG A 83 -4.19 27.75 1.03
N SER A 84 -3.25 27.97 1.94
CA SER A 84 -3.24 27.35 3.27
C SER A 84 -4.49 27.67 4.12
N ASN A 85 -5.22 28.75 3.80
CA ASN A 85 -6.44 29.16 4.48
C ASN A 85 -7.72 28.86 3.68
N TYR A 86 -7.65 27.95 2.70
CA TYR A 86 -8.83 27.53 1.92
C TYR A 86 -9.93 26.98 2.82
N ILE A 87 -9.57 26.18 3.82
CA ILE A 87 -10.46 25.73 4.88
C ILE A 87 -10.30 26.63 6.11
N GLN A 88 -11.40 27.13 6.67
CA GLN A 88 -11.41 27.90 7.91
C GLN A 88 -11.26 26.97 9.11
N SER A 89 -10.06 26.87 9.65
CA SER A 89 -9.68 25.91 10.70
C SER A 89 -10.56 25.92 11.95
N ASN A 90 -11.04 27.11 12.35
CA ASN A 90 -11.93 27.31 13.50
C ASN A 90 -13.39 26.86 13.26
N LYS A 91 -13.73 26.45 12.05
CA LYS A 91 -15.06 25.98 11.66
C LYS A 91 -15.06 24.52 11.18
N VAL A 92 -13.93 23.83 11.26
CA VAL A 92 -13.85 22.44 10.80
C VAL A 92 -14.80 21.57 11.62
N SER A 93 -15.62 20.79 10.88
CA SER A 93 -16.56 19.83 11.46
C SER A 93 -15.80 18.73 12.22
N PRO A 94 -16.30 18.25 13.38
CA PRO A 94 -15.66 17.16 14.11
C PRO A 94 -15.81 15.78 13.47
N GLU A 95 -16.77 15.59 12.56
CA GLU A 95 -17.01 14.32 11.87
C GLU A 95 -16.15 14.21 10.61
N ILE A 96 -14.89 13.84 10.79
CA ILE A 96 -13.89 13.83 9.73
C ILE A 96 -13.75 12.46 9.04
N VAL A 97 -13.92 11.35 9.78
CA VAL A 97 -13.67 9.98 9.31
C VAL A 97 -14.98 9.22 9.16
N GLU A 98 -15.06 8.38 8.10
CA GLU A 98 -16.18 7.44 7.90
C GLU A 98 -17.56 8.09 7.95
N ARG A 99 -17.68 9.30 7.41
CA ARG A 99 -18.95 10.03 7.41
C ARG A 99 -20.00 9.34 6.55
N TYR A 100 -21.09 8.91 7.17
CA TYR A 100 -22.23 8.36 6.45
C TYR A 100 -23.01 9.46 5.73
N ILE A 101 -23.18 9.33 4.41
CA ILE A 101 -23.86 10.30 3.55
C ILE A 101 -25.16 9.77 2.94
N GLY A 102 -25.71 8.70 3.50
CA GLY A 102 -26.98 8.12 3.08
C GLY A 102 -26.84 6.69 2.52
N PRO A 103 -27.97 6.02 2.25
CA PRO A 103 -27.96 4.69 1.67
C PRO A 103 -27.26 4.68 0.30
N ASN A 104 -26.50 3.64 0.02
CA ASN A 104 -25.88 3.44 -1.28
C ASN A 104 -26.93 3.26 -2.36
N THR A 105 -26.98 4.21 -3.27
CA THR A 105 -27.76 4.16 -4.50
C THR A 105 -26.83 4.20 -5.70
N GLU A 106 -27.37 4.30 -6.91
CA GLU A 106 -26.56 4.40 -8.11
C GLU A 106 -25.72 5.69 -8.14
N ASP A 107 -26.30 6.82 -7.74
CA ASP A 107 -25.71 8.16 -7.87
C ASP A 107 -25.46 8.89 -6.54
N GLU A 108 -25.96 8.39 -5.42
CA GLU A 108 -25.84 9.04 -4.10
C GLU A 108 -25.55 8.03 -3.00
N GLY A 109 -25.11 8.55 -1.86
CA GLY A 109 -24.92 7.78 -0.64
C GLY A 109 -23.56 7.10 -0.54
N GLY A 110 -23.36 6.42 0.57
CA GLY A 110 -22.12 5.76 0.94
C GLY A 110 -21.54 6.28 2.24
N ARG A 111 -20.22 6.15 2.34
CA ARG A 111 -19.45 6.58 3.50
C ARG A 111 -18.14 7.17 3.01
N LEU A 112 -17.91 8.45 3.30
CA LEU A 112 -16.69 9.15 2.94
C LEU A 112 -15.56 8.73 3.88
N ASP A 113 -14.43 8.30 3.34
CA ASP A 113 -13.29 7.86 4.17
C ASP A 113 -12.78 9.03 5.02
N ILE A 114 -12.51 10.17 4.39
CA ILE A 114 -12.11 11.40 5.10
C ILE A 114 -12.82 12.59 4.46
N ILE A 115 -13.35 13.50 5.28
CA ILE A 115 -13.83 14.79 4.84
C ILE A 115 -13.40 15.89 5.81
N ILE A 116 -12.71 16.89 5.28
CA ILE A 116 -12.38 18.12 6.02
C ILE A 116 -13.23 19.24 5.45
N GLU A 117 -14.13 19.81 6.24
CA GLU A 117 -15.04 20.86 5.78
C GLU A 117 -15.24 21.94 6.82
N ASP A 118 -15.52 23.16 6.38
CA ASP A 118 -15.83 24.35 7.21
C ASP A 118 -17.26 24.89 7.01
N GLY A 119 -18.10 24.14 6.30
CA GLY A 119 -19.47 24.48 5.91
C GLY A 119 -19.55 25.26 4.58
N ASN A 120 -18.46 25.83 4.08
CA ASN A 120 -18.40 26.49 2.77
C ASN A 120 -17.50 25.74 1.79
N HIS A 121 -16.39 25.19 2.29
CA HIS A 121 -15.40 24.48 1.51
C HIS A 121 -15.16 23.08 2.08
N ALA A 122 -14.73 22.16 1.24
CA ALA A 122 -14.41 20.79 1.65
C ALA A 122 -13.22 20.19 0.89
N ILE A 123 -12.57 19.22 1.54
CA ILE A 123 -11.68 18.23 0.93
C ILE A 123 -12.29 16.88 1.23
N ILE A 124 -12.70 16.17 0.20
CA ILE A 124 -13.27 14.82 0.27
C ILE A 124 -12.21 13.86 -0.23
N ILE A 125 -11.75 12.93 0.60
CA ILE A 125 -10.68 12.00 0.25
C ILE A 125 -11.25 10.58 0.26
N GLU A 126 -11.13 9.90 -0.88
CA GLU A 126 -11.27 8.45 -0.99
C GLU A 126 -9.88 7.84 -0.88
N ASN A 127 -9.69 6.96 0.09
CA ASN A 127 -8.42 6.35 0.45
C ASN A 127 -8.37 4.88 0.05
N LYS A 128 -7.36 4.49 -0.74
CA LYS A 128 -7.15 3.11 -1.23
C LYS A 128 -5.74 2.65 -0.93
N ILE A 129 -5.62 1.62 -0.10
CA ILE A 129 -4.35 0.89 0.10
C ILE A 129 -4.35 -0.37 -0.78
N TYR A 130 -5.28 -1.30 -0.55
CA TYR A 130 -5.42 -2.53 -1.32
C TYR A 130 -6.87 -2.81 -1.76
N ALA A 131 -7.86 -2.07 -1.22
CA ALA A 131 -9.23 -2.28 -1.61
C ALA A 131 -9.47 -1.90 -3.07
N VAL A 132 -10.25 -2.73 -3.75
CA VAL A 132 -10.68 -2.46 -5.12
C VAL A 132 -11.74 -1.36 -5.16
N ASP A 133 -11.83 -0.68 -6.29
CA ASP A 133 -12.85 0.34 -6.53
C ASP A 133 -14.27 -0.24 -6.47
N GLN A 134 -15.14 0.47 -5.78
CA GLN A 134 -16.58 0.16 -5.77
C GLN A 134 -17.31 0.86 -6.91
N LYS A 135 -18.40 0.23 -7.38
CA LYS A 135 -19.23 0.77 -8.46
C LYS A 135 -19.69 2.20 -8.16
N ARG A 136 -19.31 3.14 -9.01
CA ARG A 136 -19.70 4.56 -8.98
C ARG A 136 -19.34 5.30 -7.66
N GLN A 137 -18.36 4.86 -6.95
CA GLN A 137 -18.00 5.40 -5.64
C GLN A 137 -17.57 6.87 -5.73
N LEU A 138 -16.59 7.17 -6.59
CA LEU A 138 -16.14 8.55 -6.80
C LEU A 138 -17.23 9.45 -7.37
N LEU A 139 -18.07 8.90 -8.26
CA LEU A 139 -19.21 9.64 -8.80
C LEU A 139 -20.21 10.05 -7.69
N ARG A 140 -20.53 9.15 -6.76
CA ARG A 140 -21.41 9.46 -5.62
C ARG A 140 -20.81 10.57 -4.73
N TYR A 141 -19.50 10.55 -4.53
CA TYR A 141 -18.81 11.55 -3.70
C TYR A 141 -18.71 12.92 -4.40
N ASP A 142 -18.52 12.92 -5.70
CA ASP A 142 -18.59 14.13 -6.52
C ASP A 142 -20.00 14.74 -6.49
N ASN A 143 -21.05 13.91 -6.62
CA ASN A 143 -22.45 14.35 -6.50
C ASN A 143 -22.76 14.91 -5.11
N TYR A 144 -22.21 14.29 -4.04
CA TYR A 144 -22.28 14.82 -2.69
C TYR A 144 -21.64 16.23 -2.61
N GLY A 145 -20.44 16.38 -3.14
CA GLY A 145 -19.74 17.66 -3.19
C GLY A 145 -20.53 18.75 -3.90
N LYS A 146 -21.03 18.46 -5.09
CA LYS A 146 -21.88 19.36 -5.90
C LYS A 146 -23.14 19.80 -5.16
N LYS A 147 -23.79 18.89 -4.46
CA LYS A 147 -25.04 19.13 -3.72
C LYS A 147 -24.83 20.01 -2.48
N HIS A 148 -23.71 19.84 -1.77
CA HIS A 148 -23.50 20.47 -0.47
C HIS A 148 -22.67 21.76 -0.53
N PHE A 149 -21.75 21.89 -1.49
CA PHE A 149 -20.81 23.02 -1.56
C PHE A 149 -21.07 23.98 -2.72
N ARG A 150 -22.26 23.98 -3.28
CA ARG A 150 -22.87 24.93 -4.27
C ARG A 150 -22.05 25.21 -5.53
N TYR A 151 -20.71 25.29 -5.47
CA TYR A 151 -19.82 25.61 -6.59
C TYR A 151 -18.75 24.54 -6.71
N SER A 152 -18.36 24.20 -7.93
CA SER A 152 -17.33 23.18 -8.22
C SER A 152 -15.96 23.51 -7.63
N ASP A 153 -15.70 24.78 -7.32
CA ASP A 153 -14.43 25.23 -6.76
C ASP A 153 -14.45 25.32 -5.22
N ASN A 154 -15.59 24.96 -4.61
CA ASN A 154 -15.73 24.95 -3.15
C ASN A 154 -15.41 23.60 -2.52
N TYR A 155 -15.09 22.57 -3.31
CA TYR A 155 -14.62 21.29 -2.78
C TYR A 155 -13.56 20.69 -3.70
N TYR A 156 -12.68 19.93 -3.09
CA TYR A 156 -11.74 19.05 -3.77
C TYR A 156 -12.13 17.62 -3.52
N LEU A 157 -12.31 16.85 -4.60
CA LEU A 157 -12.40 15.39 -4.53
C LEU A 157 -11.00 14.83 -4.74
N VAL A 158 -10.51 14.05 -3.81
CA VAL A 158 -9.16 13.47 -3.80
C VAL A 158 -9.27 11.96 -3.90
N TYR A 159 -8.54 11.38 -4.82
CA TYR A 159 -8.34 9.94 -4.92
C TYR A 159 -6.91 9.61 -4.50
N LEU A 160 -6.79 9.03 -3.30
CA LEU A 160 -5.52 8.72 -2.66
C LEU A 160 -5.21 7.23 -2.77
N THR A 161 -4.08 6.90 -3.42
CA THR A 161 -3.63 5.53 -3.64
C THR A 161 -2.14 5.39 -3.32
N LEU A 162 -1.61 4.17 -3.28
CA LEU A 162 -0.19 3.95 -2.97
C LEU A 162 0.73 4.65 -3.97
N ASP A 163 0.41 4.62 -5.26
CA ASP A 163 1.23 5.10 -6.37
C ASP A 163 0.65 6.32 -7.13
N GLY A 164 -0.56 6.76 -6.80
CA GLY A 164 -1.23 7.88 -7.46
C GLY A 164 -1.87 7.53 -8.82
N HIS A 165 -2.21 6.25 -9.05
CA HIS A 165 -2.91 5.85 -10.27
C HIS A 165 -4.30 6.45 -10.38
N GLU A 166 -4.87 6.41 -11.58
CA GLU A 166 -6.23 6.89 -11.85
C GLU A 166 -7.29 5.96 -11.27
N ALA A 167 -8.41 6.54 -10.86
CA ALA A 167 -9.58 5.75 -10.48
C ALA A 167 -10.12 4.98 -11.69
N SER A 168 -10.61 3.77 -11.44
CA SER A 168 -11.17 2.94 -12.50
C SER A 168 -12.48 3.53 -13.06
N GLU A 169 -12.83 3.12 -14.27
CA GLU A 169 -14.12 3.44 -14.88
C GLU A 169 -15.31 2.95 -14.04
N ILE A 170 -15.11 1.89 -13.27
CA ILE A 170 -16.11 1.37 -12.33
C ILE A 170 -16.40 2.42 -11.25
N SER A 171 -15.38 3.05 -10.67
CA SER A 171 -15.50 4.05 -9.61
C SER A 171 -16.05 5.38 -10.12
N THR A 172 -15.63 5.80 -11.32
CA THR A 172 -16.11 7.04 -11.95
C THR A 172 -17.47 6.90 -12.63
N GLY A 173 -17.95 5.66 -12.82
CA GLY A 173 -19.18 5.38 -13.56
C GLY A 173 -19.08 5.77 -15.04
N ASN A 174 -17.90 5.71 -15.64
CA ASN A 174 -17.59 6.16 -17.01
C ASN A 174 -17.90 7.65 -17.25
N GLN A 175 -17.87 8.48 -16.18
CA GLN A 175 -18.09 9.91 -16.27
C GLN A 175 -16.74 10.66 -16.18
N PRO A 176 -16.58 11.79 -16.91
CA PRO A 176 -15.42 12.66 -16.76
C PRO A 176 -15.52 13.43 -15.44
N LEU A 177 -14.90 12.91 -14.38
CA LEU A 177 -14.86 13.53 -13.06
C LEU A 177 -13.59 14.37 -12.89
N LYS A 178 -13.75 15.55 -12.25
CA LYS A 178 -12.62 16.35 -11.80
C LYS A 178 -12.23 15.90 -10.40
N TYR A 179 -11.08 15.27 -10.24
CA TYR A 179 -10.52 14.90 -8.95
C TYR A 179 -9.00 15.05 -8.94
N VAL A 180 -8.43 15.20 -7.76
CA VAL A 180 -6.99 15.30 -7.54
C VAL A 180 -6.46 13.89 -7.26
N ARG A 181 -5.49 13.45 -8.03
CA ARG A 181 -4.78 12.20 -7.76
C ARG A 181 -3.67 12.45 -6.76
N VAL A 182 -3.63 11.70 -5.70
CA VAL A 182 -2.63 11.82 -4.64
C VAL A 182 -2.01 10.45 -4.38
N SER A 183 -0.71 10.44 -4.18
CA SER A 183 0.06 9.23 -3.91
C SER A 183 0.59 9.19 -2.48
N TYR A 184 0.59 8.01 -1.87
CA TYR A 184 1.32 7.79 -0.63
C TYR A 184 2.84 7.86 -0.84
N ASN A 185 3.33 7.29 -1.95
CA ASN A 185 4.76 7.14 -2.23
C ASN A 185 5.50 8.47 -2.41
N GLN A 186 4.82 9.54 -2.79
CA GLN A 186 5.41 10.85 -3.01
C GLN A 186 4.70 11.95 -2.24
N ASP A 187 3.41 12.20 -2.50
CA ASP A 187 2.70 13.39 -2.03
C ASP A 187 2.49 13.34 -0.52
N ILE A 188 1.85 12.29 -0.01
CA ILE A 188 1.62 12.10 1.43
C ILE A 188 2.93 12.00 2.18
N ARG A 189 3.90 11.25 1.67
CA ARG A 189 5.21 11.14 2.31
C ARG A 189 5.92 12.49 2.41
N ASN A 190 5.92 13.30 1.36
CA ASN A 190 6.54 14.63 1.38
C ASN A 190 5.83 15.57 2.37
N TRP A 191 4.51 15.53 2.39
CA TRP A 191 3.72 16.27 3.38
C TRP A 191 4.04 15.83 4.82
N LEU A 192 4.12 14.54 5.09
CA LEU A 192 4.47 14.00 6.41
C LEU A 192 5.88 14.38 6.85
N TYR A 193 6.85 14.47 5.94
CA TYR A 193 8.17 15.01 6.28
C TYR A 193 8.09 16.46 6.77
N LYS A 194 7.24 17.28 6.14
CA LYS A 194 7.01 18.67 6.60
C LYS A 194 6.30 18.69 7.95
N CYS A 195 5.30 17.84 8.15
CA CYS A 195 4.63 17.69 9.45
C CYS A 195 5.63 17.31 10.56
N ALA A 196 6.51 16.35 10.31
CA ALA A 196 7.54 15.96 11.27
C ALA A 196 8.55 17.09 11.58
N GLN A 197 8.89 17.93 10.59
CA GLN A 197 9.72 19.12 10.78
C GLN A 197 9.02 20.17 11.64
N LEU A 198 7.72 20.43 11.38
CA LEU A 198 6.94 21.38 12.17
C LEU A 198 6.74 20.92 13.62
N ALA A 199 6.62 19.60 13.84
CA ALA A 199 6.48 19.01 15.17
C ALA A 199 7.83 18.82 15.90
N TYR A 200 8.85 19.65 15.64
CA TYR A 200 10.20 19.48 16.21
C TYR A 200 10.21 19.46 17.75
N ASP A 201 9.36 20.26 18.38
CA ASP A 201 9.20 20.39 19.84
C ASP A 201 8.16 19.44 20.44
N LYS A 202 7.49 18.60 19.63
CA LYS A 202 6.47 17.64 20.03
C LYS A 202 6.93 16.19 19.74
N PRO A 203 7.79 15.63 20.61
CA PRO A 203 8.47 14.37 20.30
C PRO A 203 7.50 13.20 20.05
N LEU A 204 6.40 13.09 20.79
CA LEU A 204 5.42 12.00 20.57
C LEU A 204 4.78 12.08 19.18
N VAL A 205 4.38 13.27 18.76
CA VAL A 205 3.79 13.50 17.42
C VAL A 205 4.84 13.23 16.35
N ARG A 206 6.01 13.86 16.47
CA ARG A 206 7.10 13.73 15.50
C ARG A 206 7.54 12.28 15.29
N GLU A 207 7.77 11.54 16.37
CA GLU A 207 8.26 10.15 16.24
C GLU A 207 7.16 9.21 15.72
N THR A 208 5.88 9.45 16.05
CA THR A 208 4.77 8.70 15.47
C THR A 208 4.64 8.95 13.97
N ILE A 209 4.76 10.21 13.53
CA ILE A 209 4.78 10.56 12.10
C ILE A 209 5.97 9.86 11.40
N LYS A 210 7.15 9.81 12.00
CA LYS A 210 8.30 9.09 11.43
C LYS A 210 8.04 7.59 11.28
N GLN A 211 7.43 6.95 12.27
CA GLN A 211 7.02 5.54 12.17
C GLN A 211 6.03 5.32 11.02
N TYR A 212 5.08 6.25 10.84
CA TYR A 212 4.12 6.16 9.75
C TYR A 212 4.77 6.40 8.37
N ILE A 213 5.72 7.34 8.24
CA ILE A 213 6.54 7.51 7.03
C ILE A 213 7.28 6.21 6.68
N TYR A 214 7.82 5.53 7.70
CA TYR A 214 8.51 4.27 7.52
C TYR A 214 7.57 3.17 6.99
N LEU A 215 6.38 3.07 7.57
CA LEU A 215 5.34 2.17 7.10
C LEU A 215 4.97 2.45 5.63
N ILE A 216 4.76 3.72 5.25
CA ILE A 216 4.48 4.09 3.85
C ILE A 216 5.60 3.63 2.92
N LYS A 217 6.87 3.79 3.32
CA LYS A 217 8.00 3.31 2.51
C LYS A 217 7.93 1.79 2.28
N GLN A 218 7.58 1.02 3.28
CA GLN A 218 7.38 -0.44 3.16
C GLN A 218 6.24 -0.76 2.19
N LEU A 219 5.05 -0.15 2.38
CA LEU A 219 3.89 -0.37 1.53
C LEU A 219 4.11 0.00 0.06
N THR A 220 4.98 0.97 -0.20
CA THR A 220 5.28 1.45 -1.56
C THR A 220 6.56 0.85 -2.14
N ASN A 221 7.12 -0.20 -1.53
CA ASN A 221 8.37 -0.88 -1.95
C ASN A 221 9.54 0.12 -2.15
N GLN A 222 9.68 1.07 -1.24
CA GLN A 222 10.75 2.08 -1.27
C GLN A 222 11.86 1.79 -0.24
N ASP A 223 12.16 0.49 -0.03
CA ASP A 223 13.18 0.04 0.93
C ASP A 223 14.60 0.44 0.50
N MET A 224 14.84 0.53 -0.80
CA MET A 224 16.06 1.15 -1.34
C MET A 224 15.88 2.66 -1.46
N GLU A 225 16.87 3.42 -0.99
CA GLU A 225 16.88 4.87 -1.17
C GLU A 225 16.92 5.24 -2.67
N THR A 226 16.30 6.36 -3.02
CA THR A 226 16.19 6.81 -4.42
C THR A 226 17.57 6.95 -5.09
N GLU A 227 18.61 7.25 -4.32
CA GLU A 227 19.99 7.38 -4.80
C GLU A 227 20.57 6.02 -5.24
N ASP A 228 20.40 4.98 -4.44
CA ASP A 228 20.87 3.63 -4.79
C ASP A 228 20.19 3.10 -6.06
N LYS A 229 18.87 3.36 -6.22
CA LYS A 229 18.15 3.04 -7.46
C LYS A 229 18.68 3.77 -8.67
N LYS A 230 19.02 5.07 -8.52
CA LYS A 230 19.64 5.86 -9.59
C LYS A 230 21.02 5.33 -9.94
N ASP A 231 21.82 4.93 -8.97
CA ASP A 231 23.16 4.40 -9.22
C ASP A 231 23.10 3.04 -9.93
N ILE A 232 22.15 2.17 -9.57
CA ILE A 232 21.90 0.93 -10.32
C ILE A 232 21.46 1.25 -11.74
N ALA A 233 20.55 2.22 -11.93
CA ALA A 233 20.08 2.60 -13.26
C ALA A 233 21.21 3.16 -14.13
N LYS A 234 22.12 3.99 -13.60
CA LYS A 234 23.31 4.46 -14.31
C LYS A 234 24.22 3.30 -14.72
N LEU A 235 24.49 2.37 -13.79
CA LEU A 235 25.27 1.17 -14.10
C LEU A 235 24.62 0.33 -15.19
N ALA A 236 23.28 0.17 -15.17
CA ALA A 236 22.55 -0.55 -16.20
C ALA A 236 22.71 0.11 -17.59
N VAL A 237 22.72 1.45 -17.65
CA VAL A 237 22.97 2.20 -18.90
C VAL A 237 24.42 2.07 -19.35
N ASP A 238 25.39 2.17 -18.42
CA ASP A 238 26.83 2.04 -18.73
C ASP A 238 27.20 0.65 -19.29
N TYR A 239 26.41 -0.39 -18.90
CA TYR A 239 26.57 -1.78 -19.33
C TYR A 239 25.37 -2.25 -20.18
N LEU A 240 24.96 -1.46 -21.17
CA LEU A 240 23.72 -1.65 -21.95
C LEU A 240 23.58 -3.05 -22.53
N GLU A 241 24.61 -3.62 -23.16
CA GLU A 241 24.57 -4.96 -23.76
C GLU A 241 24.35 -6.06 -22.70
N ALA A 242 25.02 -5.94 -21.54
CA ALA A 242 24.84 -6.86 -20.43
C ALA A 242 23.45 -6.75 -19.82
N THR A 243 22.95 -5.53 -19.68
CA THR A 243 21.60 -5.24 -19.21
C THR A 243 20.54 -5.80 -20.13
N SER A 244 20.69 -5.60 -21.46
CA SER A 244 19.78 -6.15 -22.47
C SER A 244 19.74 -7.68 -22.38
N ALA A 245 20.90 -8.34 -22.29
CA ALA A 245 20.97 -9.79 -22.18
C ALA A 245 20.30 -10.33 -20.90
N LEU A 246 20.44 -9.62 -19.77
CA LEU A 246 19.74 -9.98 -18.52
C LEU A 246 18.22 -9.79 -18.63
N MET A 247 17.77 -8.74 -19.30
CA MET A 247 16.34 -8.49 -19.54
C MET A 247 15.73 -9.53 -20.50
N GLU A 248 16.45 -9.91 -21.55
CA GLU A 248 16.05 -10.98 -22.47
C GLU A 248 15.92 -12.33 -21.76
N ALA A 249 16.84 -12.64 -20.82
CA ALA A 249 16.80 -13.85 -20.01
C ALA A 249 15.86 -13.78 -18.80
N GLY A 250 15.07 -12.72 -18.67
CA GLY A 250 14.26 -12.44 -17.48
C GLY A 250 13.25 -13.53 -17.12
N ALA A 251 12.62 -14.15 -18.14
CA ALA A 251 11.66 -15.24 -17.92
C ALA A 251 12.35 -16.51 -17.37
N GLU A 252 13.50 -16.88 -17.92
CA GLU A 252 14.31 -18.02 -17.50
C GLU A 252 14.87 -17.79 -16.08
N ILE A 253 15.36 -16.57 -15.83
CA ILE A 253 15.84 -16.17 -14.49
C ILE A 253 14.69 -16.29 -13.46
N SER A 254 13.50 -15.77 -13.77
CA SER A 254 12.33 -15.87 -12.90
C SER A 254 11.95 -17.32 -12.61
N THR A 255 11.96 -18.18 -13.64
CA THR A 255 11.67 -19.61 -13.51
C THR A 255 12.69 -20.31 -12.59
N LEU A 256 13.98 -20.05 -12.78
CA LEU A 256 15.04 -20.63 -11.96
C LEU A 256 14.98 -20.15 -10.49
N LEU A 257 14.70 -18.86 -10.29
CA LEU A 257 14.53 -18.30 -8.94
C LEU A 257 13.33 -18.92 -8.22
N ARG A 258 12.20 -19.05 -8.92
CA ARG A 258 11.01 -19.72 -8.38
C ARG A 258 11.30 -21.17 -7.99
N GLU A 259 11.96 -21.92 -8.87
CA GLU A 259 12.31 -23.32 -8.60
C GLU A 259 13.24 -23.44 -7.39
N GLN A 260 14.30 -22.65 -7.35
CA GLN A 260 15.35 -22.75 -6.33
C GLN A 260 14.90 -22.26 -4.94
N TYR A 261 14.17 -21.13 -4.88
CA TYR A 261 13.89 -20.44 -3.62
C TYR A 261 12.47 -20.64 -3.10
N ILE A 262 11.56 -21.17 -3.92
CA ILE A 262 10.16 -21.36 -3.53
C ILE A 262 9.75 -22.82 -3.66
N ILE A 263 9.80 -23.40 -4.87
CA ILE A 263 9.29 -24.76 -5.09
C ILE A 263 10.10 -25.79 -4.32
N ARG A 264 11.42 -25.76 -4.47
CA ARG A 264 12.31 -26.73 -3.83
C ARG A 264 12.24 -26.70 -2.30
N PRO A 265 12.29 -25.56 -1.61
CA PRO A 265 12.10 -25.50 -0.15
C PRO A 265 10.73 -26.00 0.30
N LEU A 266 9.64 -25.65 -0.40
CA LEU A 266 8.30 -26.12 -0.06
C LEU A 266 8.15 -27.63 -0.30
N LYS A 267 8.78 -28.16 -1.34
CA LYS A 267 8.80 -29.59 -1.61
C LYS A 267 9.55 -30.37 -0.51
N LEU A 268 10.71 -29.90 -0.11
CA LEU A 268 11.46 -30.47 1.01
C LEU A 268 10.64 -30.44 2.31
N PHE A 269 10.02 -29.30 2.62
CA PHE A 269 9.13 -29.19 3.77
C PHE A 269 7.97 -30.18 3.71
N ALA A 270 7.35 -30.37 2.53
CA ALA A 270 6.26 -31.30 2.35
C ALA A 270 6.73 -32.75 2.54
N GLU A 271 7.92 -33.13 2.01
CA GLU A 271 8.52 -34.42 2.18
C GLU A 271 8.84 -34.72 3.67
N GLU A 272 9.48 -33.81 4.38
CA GLU A 272 9.80 -33.91 5.80
C GLU A 272 8.58 -34.07 6.71
N ASN A 273 7.43 -33.51 6.31
CA ASN A 273 6.18 -33.57 7.07
C ASN A 273 5.19 -34.63 6.55
N ASN A 274 5.56 -35.45 5.59
CA ASN A 274 4.69 -36.46 4.94
C ASN A 274 3.45 -35.83 4.31
N TYR A 275 3.60 -34.68 3.66
CA TYR A 275 2.53 -34.00 2.91
C TYR A 275 2.61 -34.39 1.44
N ASN A 276 1.43 -34.50 0.81
CA ASN A 276 1.36 -34.67 -0.64
C ASN A 276 1.59 -33.30 -1.29
N PHE A 277 2.63 -33.22 -2.12
CA PHE A 277 3.01 -32.00 -2.84
C PHE A 277 2.49 -32.05 -4.27
N ASP A 278 1.89 -30.96 -4.76
CA ASP A 278 1.36 -30.81 -6.10
C ASP A 278 1.70 -29.41 -6.65
N THR A 279 2.20 -29.36 -7.88
CA THR A 279 2.44 -28.10 -8.60
C THR A 279 1.48 -28.01 -9.77
N GLU A 280 0.51 -27.11 -9.69
CA GLU A 280 -0.42 -26.90 -10.79
C GLU A 280 0.06 -25.82 -11.78
N HIS A 281 -0.49 -25.87 -13.02
CA HIS A 281 -0.12 -24.97 -14.11
C HIS A 281 -0.64 -23.53 -13.93
N ASP A 282 -1.53 -23.26 -12.97
CA ASP A 282 -2.16 -21.97 -12.71
C ASP A 282 -1.32 -21.01 -11.84
N GLY A 283 -0.06 -21.35 -11.57
CA GLY A 283 0.82 -20.54 -10.74
C GLY A 283 0.69 -20.76 -9.23
N CYS A 284 -0.25 -21.59 -8.77
CA CYS A 284 -0.37 -21.97 -7.37
C CYS A 284 0.47 -23.22 -7.07
N ILE A 285 1.15 -23.21 -5.93
CA ILE A 285 1.82 -24.38 -5.36
C ILE A 285 0.88 -24.92 -4.28
N ARG A 286 0.52 -26.18 -4.39
CA ARG A 286 -0.40 -26.83 -3.44
C ARG A 286 0.23 -28.02 -2.78
N PHE A 287 0.01 -28.17 -1.48
CA PHE A 287 0.39 -29.35 -0.72
C PHE A 287 -0.59 -29.58 0.42
N LYS A 288 -0.71 -30.82 0.88
CA LYS A 288 -1.63 -31.18 1.95
C LYS A 288 -1.11 -32.31 2.82
N PRO A 289 -1.42 -32.30 4.14
CA PRO A 289 -1.26 -33.48 4.97
C PRO A 289 -1.98 -34.69 4.36
N SER A 290 -1.38 -35.86 4.43
CA SER A 290 -1.98 -37.09 3.89
C SER A 290 -3.34 -37.43 4.52
N SER A 291 -3.61 -36.92 5.72
CA SER A 291 -4.90 -37.06 6.41
C SER A 291 -6.01 -36.14 5.88
N TRP A 292 -5.66 -35.11 5.12
CA TRP A 292 -6.65 -34.18 4.57
C TRP A 292 -7.25 -34.71 3.27
N LYS A 293 -8.58 -34.82 3.20
CA LYS A 293 -9.25 -35.34 2.01
C LYS A 293 -9.51 -34.26 0.96
N ARG A 294 -9.98 -33.07 1.37
CA ARG A 294 -10.49 -32.02 0.48
C ARG A 294 -9.68 -30.72 0.53
N HIS A 295 -9.10 -30.38 1.67
CA HIS A 295 -8.39 -29.12 1.86
C HIS A 295 -6.93 -29.23 1.46
N ARG A 296 -6.38 -28.13 0.95
CA ARG A 296 -4.98 -28.00 0.55
C ARG A 296 -4.42 -26.69 1.10
N ILE A 297 -3.16 -26.68 1.48
CA ILE A 297 -2.39 -25.46 1.70
C ILE A 297 -1.95 -25.01 0.33
N SER A 298 -2.24 -23.74 0.01
CA SER A 298 -1.91 -23.14 -1.28
C SER A 298 -0.99 -21.96 -1.07
N VAL A 299 0.06 -21.88 -1.88
CA VAL A 299 0.98 -20.75 -1.95
C VAL A 299 0.90 -20.16 -3.35
N THR A 300 0.60 -18.90 -3.46
CA THR A 300 0.50 -18.18 -4.74
C THR A 300 1.17 -16.82 -4.66
N SER A 301 1.25 -16.13 -5.78
CA SER A 301 1.73 -14.75 -5.88
C SER A 301 0.82 -13.97 -6.83
N ASP A 302 0.60 -12.70 -6.53
CA ASP A 302 -0.12 -11.76 -7.39
C ASP A 302 0.70 -11.30 -8.60
N ARG A 303 2.00 -11.59 -8.61
CA ARG A 303 2.94 -11.18 -9.65
C ARG A 303 3.77 -12.34 -10.17
N THR A 304 4.11 -12.27 -11.44
CA THR A 304 4.94 -13.27 -12.12
C THR A 304 6.34 -13.45 -11.51
N ASN A 305 6.81 -12.47 -10.75
CA ASN A 305 8.13 -12.48 -10.11
C ASN A 305 8.13 -12.99 -8.67
N TRP A 306 7.01 -13.44 -8.14
CA TRP A 306 6.86 -14.00 -6.78
C TRP A 306 7.31 -13.06 -5.65
N GLN A 307 7.16 -11.75 -5.82
CA GLN A 307 7.54 -10.77 -4.81
C GLN A 307 6.56 -10.74 -3.62
N ASN A 308 5.27 -10.95 -3.89
CA ASN A 308 4.26 -11.04 -2.86
C ASN A 308 3.74 -12.47 -2.82
N LEU A 309 3.95 -13.16 -1.71
CA LEU A 309 3.49 -14.53 -1.50
C LEU A 309 2.25 -14.51 -0.62
N TYR A 310 1.23 -15.22 -1.06
CA TYR A 310 0.00 -15.45 -0.31
C TYR A 310 -0.06 -16.92 0.07
N ILE A 311 -0.37 -17.19 1.33
CA ILE A 311 -0.54 -18.54 1.84
C ILE A 311 -1.97 -18.65 2.36
N GLY A 312 -2.69 -19.67 1.90
CA GLY A 312 -4.07 -19.90 2.29
C GLY A 312 -4.43 -21.37 2.30
N ILE A 313 -5.63 -21.65 2.78
CA ILE A 313 -6.25 -22.96 2.72
C ILE A 313 -7.31 -22.93 1.62
N ASP A 314 -7.07 -23.72 0.57
CA ASP A 314 -7.99 -23.91 -0.54
C ASP A 314 -8.95 -25.06 -0.17
N SER A 315 -10.24 -24.78 -0.19
CA SER A 315 -11.30 -25.79 -0.05
C SER A 315 -12.24 -25.71 -1.23
N GLY A 316 -12.37 -26.76 -1.99
CA GLY A 316 -13.29 -26.79 -3.12
C GLY A 316 -14.80 -26.64 -2.77
N GLU A 317 -15.18 -26.39 -1.50
CA GLU A 317 -16.55 -26.18 -1.02
C GLU A 317 -16.54 -25.28 0.24
N GLU A 318 -17.19 -24.14 0.16
CA GLU A 318 -17.17 -23.01 1.11
C GLU A 318 -17.76 -23.24 2.52
N GLU A 319 -18.65 -24.20 2.72
CA GLU A 319 -19.55 -24.18 3.89
C GLU A 319 -19.00 -24.78 5.21
N LEU A 320 -17.95 -25.55 5.18
CA LEU A 320 -17.57 -26.38 6.34
C LEU A 320 -16.42 -25.86 7.20
N LEU A 321 -15.71 -24.84 6.78
CA LEU A 321 -14.48 -24.35 7.44
C LEU A 321 -14.67 -23.17 8.38
N GLN A 322 -15.68 -22.33 8.18
CA GLN A 322 -15.88 -21.10 8.97
C GLN A 322 -15.94 -21.33 10.49
N LYS A 323 -16.43 -22.46 10.96
CA LYS A 323 -16.60 -22.73 12.40
C LYS A 323 -15.36 -23.26 13.12
N LYS A 324 -14.33 -23.73 12.41
CA LYS A 324 -13.18 -24.40 13.06
C LYS A 324 -11.88 -23.62 13.05
N LEU A 325 -11.81 -22.51 12.33
CA LEU A 325 -10.57 -21.73 12.13
C LEU A 325 -10.63 -20.31 12.69
N ASP A 326 -11.69 -19.93 13.40
CA ASP A 326 -11.78 -18.63 14.10
C ASP A 326 -10.62 -18.39 15.08
N CYS A 327 -9.93 -19.46 15.50
CA CYS A 327 -8.77 -19.37 16.38
C CYS A 327 -7.47 -18.96 15.66
N LEU A 328 -7.44 -18.92 14.33
CA LEU A 328 -6.23 -18.63 13.55
C LEU A 328 -6.17 -17.21 12.99
N ASN A 329 -7.18 -16.36 13.25
CA ASN A 329 -7.27 -14.98 12.74
C ASN A 329 -7.07 -14.87 11.19
N LEU A 330 -7.54 -15.84 10.44
CA LEU A 330 -7.44 -15.87 9.00
C LEU A 330 -8.68 -15.26 8.36
N ASN A 331 -8.49 -14.41 7.36
CA ASN A 331 -9.59 -13.81 6.60
C ASN A 331 -10.04 -14.74 5.46
N SER A 332 -11.35 -14.88 5.24
CA SER A 332 -11.91 -15.52 4.06
C SER A 332 -12.21 -14.49 2.97
N ASN A 333 -12.03 -14.86 1.72
CA ASN A 333 -12.44 -14.06 0.56
C ASN A 333 -12.99 -14.97 -0.54
N ALA A 334 -13.40 -14.41 -1.69
CA ALA A 334 -14.00 -15.15 -2.81
C ALA A 334 -13.08 -16.25 -3.41
N TYR A 335 -11.76 -16.19 -3.15
CA TYR A 335 -10.78 -17.12 -3.70
C TYR A 335 -10.19 -18.07 -2.65
N TRP A 336 -10.22 -17.67 -1.38
CA TRP A 336 -9.64 -18.39 -0.27
C TRP A 336 -10.67 -18.65 0.81
N ALA A 337 -10.81 -19.89 1.21
CA ALA A 337 -11.62 -20.21 2.39
C ALA A 337 -11.00 -19.57 3.64
N PHE A 338 -9.65 -19.55 3.73
CA PHE A 338 -8.87 -18.85 4.75
C PHE A 338 -7.47 -18.58 4.21
N GLY A 339 -6.96 -17.35 4.41
CA GLY A 339 -5.61 -16.97 4.02
C GLY A 339 -5.08 -15.84 4.88
N SER A 340 -3.77 -15.70 4.93
CA SER A 340 -3.07 -14.51 5.41
C SER A 340 -2.17 -14.00 4.29
N GLU A 341 -2.09 -12.68 4.14
CA GLU A 341 -1.11 -12.02 3.29
C GLU A 341 0.28 -12.03 3.95
#